data_10b52789985e074dcd4e650e3e41cdce
#
_entry.id   10b52789985e074dcd4e650e3e41cdce
#
_cell.length_a   1.000
_cell.length_b   1.000
_cell.length_c   1.000
_cell.angle_alpha   90.00
_cell.angle_beta   90.00
_cell.angle_gamma   90.00
#
_symmetry.space_group_name_H-M   'P 1'
#
loop_
_entity.id
_entity.type
_entity.pdbx_description
1 polymer ?
#
loop_
_entity_poly.entity_id
_entity_poly.type
_entity_poly.pdbx_seq_one_letter_code
_entity_poly.pdbx_strand_id
1 'polypeptide(L)'
;LWFVSGNRDQAVFDNPHRVQLDRKPNHHLAFGQGGVDVCLGMWLARMEVRVVLEELAGRLQRLEATAAPRWTRSNFICGVKSLPVQATLV
;
A
#
# COMPACT_ATOMS: atom_id res chain seq x y z
N LEU A 1 -14.55 10.86 0.89
CA LEU A 1 -13.99 10.00 1.94
C LEU A 1 -12.46 10.07 1.89
N TRP A 2 -11.83 10.36 3.02
CA TRP A 2 -10.38 10.47 3.13
C TRP A 2 -9.78 9.12 3.55
N PHE A 3 -9.59 8.21 2.62
CA PHE A 3 -9.06 6.87 2.89
C PHE A 3 -7.74 6.86 3.65
N VAL A 4 -6.85 7.81 3.32
CA VAL A 4 -5.54 7.93 3.99
C VAL A 4 -5.70 8.28 5.47
N SER A 5 -6.63 9.18 5.80
CA SER A 5 -6.94 9.55 7.17
C SER A 5 -7.62 8.40 7.92
N GLY A 6 -8.64 7.77 7.31
CA GLY A 6 -9.34 6.64 7.92
C GLY A 6 -8.42 5.44 8.20
N ASN A 7 -7.46 5.17 7.30
CA ASN A 7 -6.47 4.10 7.51
C ASN A 7 -5.39 4.45 8.55
N ARG A 8 -5.40 5.68 9.07
CA ARG A 8 -4.47 6.15 10.12
C ARG A 8 -5.19 6.62 11.37
N ASP A 9 -6.46 6.28 11.53
CA ASP A 9 -7.23 6.63 12.71
C ASP A 9 -6.75 5.81 13.92
N GLN A 10 -6.26 6.51 14.94
CA GLN A 10 -5.77 5.91 16.18
C GLN A 10 -6.88 5.27 17.02
N ALA A 11 -8.13 5.65 16.80
CA ALA A 11 -9.28 5.01 17.45
C ALA A 11 -9.57 3.60 16.88
N VAL A 12 -9.04 3.30 15.68
CA VAL A 12 -9.26 2.03 14.97
C VAL A 12 -8.00 1.19 14.89
N PHE A 13 -6.84 1.84 14.73
CA PHE A 13 -5.57 1.17 14.50
C PHE A 13 -4.52 1.55 15.55
N ASP A 14 -3.98 0.57 16.24
CA ASP A 14 -2.82 0.78 17.10
C ASP A 14 -1.59 1.13 16.24
N ASN A 15 -0.88 2.20 16.62
CA ASN A 15 0.32 2.65 15.91
C ASN A 15 0.12 2.76 14.38
N PRO A 16 -0.85 3.55 13.89
CA PRO A 16 -1.28 3.55 12.48
C PRO A 16 -0.22 4.06 11.52
N HIS A 17 0.82 4.73 11.99
CA HIS A 17 1.96 5.20 11.20
C HIS A 17 3.09 4.16 11.08
N ARG A 18 3.00 3.05 11.84
CA ARG A 18 3.96 1.96 11.78
C ARG A 18 3.49 0.87 10.82
N VAL A 19 4.36 0.43 9.92
CA VAL A 19 4.11 -0.75 9.10
C VAL A 19 4.17 -2.00 9.98
N GLN A 20 3.08 -2.75 10.03
CA GLN A 20 2.93 -4.00 10.78
C GLN A 20 2.38 -5.06 9.81
N LEU A 21 3.21 -6.03 9.46
CA LEU A 21 2.83 -7.08 8.50
C LEU A 21 1.84 -8.09 9.08
N ASP A 22 1.83 -8.23 10.38
CA ASP A 22 1.00 -9.16 11.17
C ASP A 22 -0.22 -8.49 11.80
N ARG A 23 -0.56 -7.26 11.42
CA ARG A 23 -1.69 -6.52 11.98
C ARG A 23 -3.00 -7.29 11.88
N LYS A 24 -3.60 -7.58 13.04
CA LYS A 24 -4.91 -8.22 13.16
C LYS A 24 -5.68 -7.64 14.35
N PRO A 25 -6.92 -7.19 14.17
CA PRO A 25 -7.64 -7.03 12.90
C PRO A 25 -7.04 -5.91 12.03
N ASN A 26 -7.27 -5.98 10.72
CA ASN A 26 -6.83 -4.95 9.78
C ASN A 26 -8.01 -4.50 8.90
N HIS A 27 -8.85 -3.64 9.44
CA HIS A 27 -10.07 -3.10 8.81
C HIS A 27 -9.77 -1.90 7.91
N HIS A 28 -8.76 -2.02 7.04
CA HIS A 28 -8.37 -0.92 6.16
C HIS A 28 -9.43 -0.60 5.09
N LEU A 29 -9.50 0.66 4.69
CA LEU A 29 -10.45 1.18 3.71
C LEU A 29 -9.91 1.23 2.27
N ALA A 30 -8.76 0.61 2.00
CA ALA A 30 -8.08 0.73 0.71
C ALA A 30 -8.94 0.30 -0.49
N PHE A 31 -9.87 -0.62 -0.29
CA PHE A 31 -10.79 -1.11 -1.32
C PHE A 31 -12.26 -0.79 -1.03
N GLY A 32 -12.53 0.14 -0.12
CA GLY A 32 -13.84 0.26 0.49
C GLY A 32 -14.10 -0.87 1.49
N GLN A 33 -14.96 -0.64 2.45
CA GLN A 33 -15.29 -1.66 3.45
C GLN A 33 -16.79 -1.66 3.74
N GLY A 34 -17.36 -2.86 3.72
CA GLY A 34 -18.68 -3.12 4.29
C GLY A 34 -19.85 -2.50 3.54
N GLY A 35 -19.96 -2.68 2.22
CA GLY A 35 -21.11 -2.17 1.47
C GLY A 35 -21.12 -2.55 0.00
N VAL A 36 -22.06 -1.99 -0.73
CA VAL A 36 -22.21 -2.21 -2.18
C VAL A 36 -21.08 -1.60 -3.03
N ASP A 37 -20.32 -0.68 -2.44
CA ASP A 37 -19.24 0.06 -3.10
C ASP A 37 -17.84 -0.56 -2.89
N VAL A 38 -17.78 -1.82 -2.48
CA VAL A 38 -16.50 -2.55 -2.40
C VAL A 38 -15.90 -2.71 -3.81
N CYS A 39 -14.61 -2.44 -3.92
CA CYS A 39 -13.89 -2.54 -5.19
C CYS A 39 -13.99 -3.96 -5.78
N LEU A 40 -14.59 -4.08 -6.94
CA LEU A 40 -14.71 -5.38 -7.66
C LEU A 40 -13.34 -5.96 -8.02
N GLY A 41 -12.35 -5.11 -8.30
CA GLY A 41 -10.98 -5.50 -8.63
C GLY A 41 -10.11 -5.87 -7.43
N MET A 42 -10.64 -5.84 -6.20
CA MET A 42 -9.85 -6.09 -4.99
C MET A 42 -9.09 -7.41 -5.01
N TRP A 43 -9.72 -8.47 -5.47
CA TRP A 43 -9.12 -9.80 -5.51
C TRP A 43 -8.00 -9.90 -6.55
N LEU A 44 -8.20 -9.28 -7.71
CA LEU A 44 -7.19 -9.18 -8.76
C LEU A 44 -5.99 -8.38 -8.27
N ALA A 45 -6.21 -7.20 -7.71
CA ALA A 45 -5.15 -6.35 -7.18
C ALA A 45 -4.34 -7.06 -6.07
N ARG A 46 -5.01 -7.80 -5.18
CA ARG A 46 -4.33 -8.60 -4.14
C ARG A 46 -3.48 -9.72 -4.74
N MET A 47 -3.98 -10.37 -5.78
CA MET A 47 -3.24 -11.41 -6.50
C MET A 47 -2.00 -10.83 -7.19
N GLU A 48 -2.15 -9.73 -7.92
CA GLU A 48 -1.04 -9.04 -8.58
C GLU A 48 0.07 -8.64 -7.61
N VAL A 49 -0.31 -7.98 -6.50
CA VAL A 49 0.66 -7.59 -5.46
C VAL A 49 1.35 -8.82 -4.85
N ARG A 50 0.61 -9.90 -4.60
CA ARG A 50 1.19 -11.13 -4.08
C ARG A 50 2.24 -11.71 -5.03
N VAL A 51 1.89 -11.88 -6.31
CA VAL A 51 2.80 -12.44 -7.32
C VAL A 51 4.07 -11.60 -7.43
N VAL A 52 3.92 -10.27 -7.48
CA VAL A 52 5.08 -9.36 -7.53
C VAL A 52 5.96 -9.51 -6.30
N LEU A 53 5.37 -9.58 -5.11
CA LEU A 53 6.14 -9.73 -3.86
C LEU A 53 6.83 -11.10 -3.77
N GLU A 54 6.16 -12.18 -4.19
CA GLU A 54 6.74 -13.53 -4.23
C GLU A 54 7.93 -13.60 -5.18
N GLU A 55 7.81 -13.02 -6.38
CA GLU A 55 8.90 -12.95 -7.35
C GLU A 55 10.08 -12.09 -6.85
N LEU A 56 9.78 -10.96 -6.24
CA LEU A 56 10.82 -10.09 -5.68
C LEU A 56 11.52 -10.71 -4.47
N ALA A 57 10.79 -11.38 -3.59
CA ALA A 57 11.36 -11.99 -2.38
C ALA A 57 12.44 -13.05 -2.69
N GLY A 58 12.32 -13.77 -3.82
CA GLY A 58 13.30 -14.73 -4.26
C GLY A 58 14.50 -14.14 -5.00
N ARG A 59 14.43 -12.89 -5.44
CA ARG A 59 15.43 -12.27 -6.33
C ARG A 59 16.04 -10.99 -5.80
N LEU A 60 15.39 -10.36 -4.84
CA LEU A 60 15.78 -9.06 -4.32
C LEU A 60 16.61 -9.21 -3.04
N GLN A 61 17.86 -8.82 -3.11
CA GLN A 61 18.74 -8.77 -1.95
C GLN A 61 18.59 -7.45 -1.17
N ARG A 62 18.48 -6.34 -1.92
CA ARG A 62 18.39 -4.99 -1.35
C ARG A 62 17.55 -4.08 -2.23
N LEU A 63 16.74 -3.24 -1.58
CA LEU A 63 15.96 -2.19 -2.24
C LEU A 63 16.08 -0.90 -1.44
N GLU A 64 16.56 0.16 -2.07
CA GLU A 64 16.74 1.46 -1.43
C GLU A 64 16.12 2.56 -2.27
N ALA A 65 15.42 3.49 -1.62
CA ALA A 65 14.99 4.72 -2.28
C ALA A 65 16.20 5.66 -2.45
N THR A 66 16.45 6.09 -3.68
CA THR A 66 17.57 6.98 -4.02
C THR A 66 17.17 8.45 -4.04
N ALA A 67 15.87 8.74 -4.01
CA ALA A 67 15.32 10.08 -3.90
C ALA A 67 13.93 10.06 -3.26
N ALA A 68 13.46 11.23 -2.85
CA ALA A 68 12.11 11.37 -2.31
C ALA A 68 11.04 11.04 -3.37
N PRO A 69 9.89 10.48 -2.97
CA PRO A 69 8.81 10.21 -3.89
C PRO A 69 8.23 11.51 -4.48
N ARG A 70 7.91 11.49 -5.76
CA ARG A 70 7.13 12.54 -6.41
C ARG A 70 5.67 12.13 -6.43
N TRP A 71 4.82 13.02 -5.94
CA TRP A 71 3.39 12.78 -5.83
C TRP A 71 2.62 13.32 -7.04
N THR A 72 1.52 12.68 -7.35
CA THR A 72 0.57 13.18 -8.35
C THR A 72 -0.07 14.47 -7.83
N ARG A 73 -0.07 15.53 -8.66
CA ARG A 73 -0.82 16.75 -8.36
C ARG A 73 -2.28 16.52 -8.72
N SER A 74 -3.07 16.15 -7.74
CA SER A 74 -4.51 15.95 -7.90
C SER A 74 -5.22 16.17 -6.58
N ASN A 75 -6.39 16.75 -6.62
CA ASN A 75 -7.31 16.85 -5.48
C ASN A 75 -8.21 15.60 -5.34
N PHE A 76 -8.13 14.69 -6.31
CA PHE A 76 -8.97 13.47 -6.35
C PHE A 76 -8.16 12.20 -6.14
N ILE A 77 -7.02 12.05 -6.82
CA ILE A 77 -6.17 10.87 -6.73
C ILE A 77 -4.89 11.20 -5.97
N CYS A 78 -4.71 10.59 -4.80
CA CYS A 78 -3.46 10.64 -4.06
C CYS A 78 -2.62 9.41 -4.42
N GLY A 79 -1.57 9.61 -5.21
CA GLY A 79 -0.72 8.53 -5.68
C GLY A 79 0.73 8.97 -5.87
N VAL A 80 1.65 8.02 -5.78
CA VAL A 80 3.06 8.23 -6.10
C VAL A 80 3.22 8.20 -7.62
N LYS A 81 3.70 9.31 -8.19
CA LYS A 81 4.00 9.42 -9.62
C LYS A 81 5.32 8.73 -9.99
N SER A 82 6.32 8.87 -9.15
CA SER A 82 7.61 8.20 -9.31
C SER A 82 8.32 8.07 -7.97
N LEU A 83 8.99 6.94 -7.78
CA LEU A 83 9.88 6.68 -6.66
C LEU A 83 11.15 6.06 -7.24
N PRO A 84 12.24 6.83 -7.36
CA PRO A 84 13.52 6.28 -7.81
C PRO A 84 14.07 5.31 -6.76
N VAL A 85 14.41 4.11 -7.20
CA VAL A 85 14.95 3.07 -6.34
C VAL A 85 16.19 2.44 -6.96
N GLN A 86 17.09 1.97 -6.13
CA GLN A 86 18.20 1.09 -6.50
C GLN A 86 17.89 -0.30 -5.96
N ALA A 87 17.89 -1.28 -6.85
CA ALA A 87 17.70 -2.67 -6.51
C ALA A 87 19.00 -3.46 -6.71
N THR A 88 19.34 -4.30 -5.75
CA THR A 88 20.40 -5.31 -5.88
C THR A 88 19.72 -6.67 -5.94
N LEU A 89 19.99 -7.41 -6.98
CA LEU A 89 19.47 -8.76 -7.18
C LEU A 89 20.48 -9.80 -6.73
N VAL A 90 19.96 -10.96 -6.36
CA VAL A 90 20.77 -12.15 -6.05
C VAL A 90 21.26 -12.79 -7.34
#